data_e945e4fc1cfa559eb59fd48b4a1f0e34
#
_entry.id   e945e4fc1cfa559eb59fd48b4a1f0e34
#
_cell.length_a   1.000
_cell.length_b   1.000
_cell.length_c   1.000
_cell.angle_alpha   90.00
_cell.angle_beta   90.00
_cell.angle_gamma   90.00
#
_symmetry.space_group_name_H-M   'P 1'
#
loop_
_entity.id
_entity.type
_entity.pdbx_description
1 polymer ?
#
loop_
_entity_poly.entity_id
_entity_poly.type
_entity_poly.pdbx_seq_one_letter_code
_entity_poly.pdbx_strand_id
1 'polypeptide(L)'
;MRMNRMSRARARTALALAVAGLAAGATAGAGPAAAQPKAAPAPPADCSAAHRIEQKLANGTTWRMCWRHSGMAGIVLEDVSYQPPGEARPITVLNSAKLAQIHVPYDDGIEEYADLTDQYFGDGLLNLTPGECPGGTIRTVRVPDARHSDSTDVKGLCTTTRARGHAYHLQSLKPDMSLGKLYQKQGKDLLVYAVNKVAWYEYITEWRFQDDGTIHMNVGATGSLAPQSYDAGDGQGWPIGKGAKAKALSHSHNVFWRLNFGLDGSSKGRIEQYDSKVSPPAPGKPAPSNKTTRTKVTKELAGDAKNMRWWRVVSATGKNKDGHPRSYELVPGPTAKYPGRGFTKHDVYFTQYNKCEQYASGNPHCPDGHPTTVDKWVNGQTLTNPVVWVNIGFHHIARDEDQQPMPVHWQGFSIAPRDVTAMNPLTPKELAGTNGQLDEGG
;
A
#
# COMPACT_ATOMS: atom_id res chain seq x y z
N MET A 1 21.47 -35.80 -21.79
CA MET A 1 21.82 -34.81 -22.78
C MET A 1 22.46 -33.63 -22.05
N ARG A 2 23.75 -33.46 -22.21
CA ARG A 2 24.55 -32.50 -21.44
C ARG A 2 24.34 -31.10 -21.98
N MET A 3 23.99 -30.13 -21.13
CA MET A 3 24.11 -28.72 -21.47
C MET A 3 25.16 -28.03 -20.61
N ASN A 4 26.02 -27.32 -21.32
CA ASN A 4 27.28 -26.74 -20.88
C ASN A 4 27.13 -25.59 -19.88
N ARG A 5 27.98 -25.61 -18.89
CA ARG A 5 28.43 -24.43 -18.13
C ARG A 5 29.27 -23.51 -19.03
N MET A 6 28.99 -22.24 -19.03
CA MET A 6 29.93 -21.20 -19.43
C MET A 6 30.03 -20.12 -18.36
N SER A 7 31.03 -20.26 -17.52
CA SER A 7 31.64 -19.17 -16.79
C SER A 7 32.78 -18.61 -17.65
N ARG A 8 32.99 -17.30 -17.69
CA ARG A 8 34.30 -16.67 -17.47
C ARG A 8 34.30 -15.18 -17.70
N ALA A 9 34.58 -14.48 -16.62
CA ALA A 9 35.03 -13.11 -16.58
C ALA A 9 36.32 -12.92 -17.42
N ARG A 10 36.43 -11.77 -18.09
CA ARG A 10 37.73 -11.24 -18.56
C ARG A 10 37.91 -9.82 -18.06
N ALA A 11 38.83 -9.68 -17.13
CA ALA A 11 39.44 -8.41 -16.77
C ALA A 11 40.22 -7.85 -17.97
N ARG A 12 40.08 -6.59 -18.26
CA ARG A 12 41.00 -5.82 -19.12
C ARG A 12 41.61 -4.69 -18.30
N THR A 13 42.87 -4.83 -18.04
CA THR A 13 43.77 -3.83 -17.51
C THR A 13 44.03 -2.77 -18.60
N ALA A 14 43.78 -1.51 -18.32
CA ALA A 14 44.23 -0.39 -19.13
C ALA A 14 45.22 0.44 -18.32
N LEU A 15 46.42 0.54 -18.89
CA LEU A 15 47.58 1.28 -18.43
C LEU A 15 47.36 2.76 -18.75
N ALA A 16 47.41 3.65 -17.78
CA ALA A 16 47.34 5.08 -17.98
C ALA A 16 48.70 5.72 -17.69
N LEU A 17 49.23 6.42 -18.70
CA LEU A 17 50.45 7.24 -18.61
C LEU A 17 50.15 8.51 -17.80
N ALA A 18 51.03 8.81 -16.88
CA ALA A 18 51.07 10.07 -16.16
C ALA A 18 51.71 11.17 -17.00
N VAL A 19 51.07 12.32 -17.10
CA VAL A 19 51.73 13.58 -17.51
C VAL A 19 51.60 14.57 -16.34
N ALA A 20 52.71 14.93 -15.77
CA ALA A 20 52.84 15.93 -14.74
C ALA A 20 52.76 17.34 -15.35
N GLY A 21 51.80 18.12 -14.93
CA GLY A 21 51.74 19.57 -15.21
C GLY A 21 51.56 20.33 -13.89
N LEU A 22 52.64 21.06 -13.48
CA LEU A 22 52.56 22.02 -12.39
C LEU A 22 51.73 23.24 -12.84
N ALA A 23 50.69 23.59 -12.06
CA ALA A 23 50.14 24.94 -12.09
C ALA A 23 49.81 25.39 -10.66
N ALA A 24 50.25 26.58 -10.34
CA ALA A 24 50.26 27.21 -9.03
C ALA A 24 48.87 27.50 -8.47
N GLY A 25 48.80 27.54 -7.16
CA GLY A 25 47.60 27.65 -6.37
C GLY A 25 46.82 28.97 -6.46
N ALA A 26 45.55 28.88 -6.25
CA ALA A 26 44.70 29.87 -5.66
C ALA A 26 43.72 29.16 -4.71
N THR A 27 43.91 29.33 -3.42
CA THR A 27 42.97 28.86 -2.39
C THR A 27 41.75 29.79 -2.41
N ALA A 28 40.70 29.35 -3.11
CA ALA A 28 39.38 29.94 -2.95
C ALA A 28 38.68 29.16 -1.81
N GLY A 29 38.37 29.87 -0.72
CA GLY A 29 37.64 29.30 0.40
C GLY A 29 36.28 28.80 -0.03
N ALA A 30 36.03 27.51 0.22
CA ALA A 30 34.72 26.90 0.02
C ALA A 30 33.76 27.44 1.09
N GLY A 31 32.91 28.38 0.68
CA GLY A 31 31.73 28.75 1.46
C GLY A 31 30.81 27.57 1.60
N PRO A 32 29.95 27.53 2.66
CA PRO A 32 29.04 26.42 2.86
C PRO A 32 28.11 26.26 1.64
N ALA A 33 28.11 25.10 1.04
CA ALA A 33 27.24 24.78 -0.09
C ALA A 33 25.78 25.02 0.32
N ALA A 34 25.15 26.01 -0.27
CA ALA A 34 23.74 26.28 -0.10
C ALA A 34 22.95 25.03 -0.52
N ALA A 35 22.17 24.48 0.40
CA ALA A 35 21.30 23.36 0.11
C ALA A 35 20.40 23.72 -1.08
N GLN A 36 20.52 22.95 -2.16
CA GLN A 36 19.64 23.12 -3.32
C GLN A 36 18.18 23.02 -2.89
N PRO A 37 17.30 23.93 -3.31
CA PRO A 37 15.88 23.83 -3.00
C PRO A 37 15.35 22.52 -3.56
N LYS A 38 14.72 21.71 -2.68
CA LYS A 38 14.02 20.46 -3.05
C LYS A 38 13.05 20.75 -4.19
N ALA A 39 13.23 20.09 -5.33
CA ALA A 39 12.33 20.21 -6.46
C ALA A 39 10.88 19.98 -6.01
N ALA A 40 9.97 20.83 -6.46
CA ALA A 40 8.53 20.65 -6.24
C ALA A 40 8.09 19.26 -6.73
N PRO A 41 7.04 18.65 -6.13
CA PRO A 41 6.46 17.42 -6.64
C PRO A 41 6.20 17.57 -8.14
N ALA A 42 6.47 16.51 -8.91
CA ALA A 42 6.10 16.49 -10.32
C ALA A 42 4.60 16.80 -10.44
N PRO A 43 4.19 17.59 -11.46
CA PRO A 43 2.77 17.82 -11.67
C PRO A 43 2.03 16.50 -11.80
N PRO A 44 0.72 16.47 -11.43
CA PRO A 44 -0.12 15.28 -11.57
C PRO A 44 0.01 14.71 -12.98
N ALA A 45 -0.03 13.38 -13.10
CA ALA A 45 -0.10 12.73 -14.40
C ALA A 45 -1.28 13.29 -15.19
N ASP A 46 -1.12 13.41 -16.51
CA ASP A 46 -2.20 13.88 -17.39
C ASP A 46 -3.46 13.02 -17.19
N CYS A 47 -4.43 13.55 -16.47
CA CYS A 47 -5.70 12.92 -16.18
C CYS A 47 -6.66 13.04 -17.37
N SER A 48 -6.22 12.60 -18.54
CA SER A 48 -7.08 12.49 -19.70
C SER A 48 -8.30 11.62 -19.40
N ALA A 49 -9.35 11.73 -20.16
CA ALA A 49 -10.57 10.93 -19.99
C ALA A 49 -10.28 9.41 -19.99
N ALA A 50 -9.28 8.98 -20.78
CA ALA A 50 -8.86 7.57 -20.85
C ALA A 50 -8.23 7.07 -19.53
N HIS A 51 -7.54 7.95 -18.80
CA HIS A 51 -6.84 7.64 -17.56
C HIS A 51 -7.60 8.07 -16.29
N ARG A 52 -8.86 8.51 -16.46
CA ARG A 52 -9.71 8.91 -15.33
C ARG A 52 -10.68 7.80 -14.94
N ILE A 53 -10.78 7.59 -13.64
CA ILE A 53 -11.86 6.81 -13.02
C ILE A 53 -12.70 7.80 -12.22
N GLU A 54 -13.99 7.85 -12.51
CA GLU A 54 -14.98 8.58 -11.73
C GLU A 54 -16.19 7.68 -11.52
N GLN A 55 -16.53 7.43 -10.27
CA GLN A 55 -17.64 6.57 -9.89
C GLN A 55 -18.46 7.19 -8.77
N LYS A 56 -19.74 7.45 -9.08
CA LYS A 56 -20.74 7.79 -8.08
C LYS A 56 -21.41 6.52 -7.56
N LEU A 57 -21.37 6.33 -6.27
CA LEU A 57 -22.02 5.22 -5.57
C LEU A 57 -23.47 5.56 -5.20
N ALA A 58 -24.28 4.55 -4.90
CA ALA A 58 -25.73 4.70 -4.70
C ALA A 58 -26.13 5.67 -3.58
N ASN A 59 -25.28 5.85 -2.56
CA ASN A 59 -25.50 6.80 -1.47
C ASN A 59 -25.16 8.26 -1.84
N GLY A 60 -24.64 8.50 -3.04
CA GLY A 60 -24.20 9.81 -3.51
C GLY A 60 -22.71 10.11 -3.34
N THR A 61 -21.97 9.24 -2.65
CA THR A 61 -20.50 9.33 -2.59
C THR A 61 -19.89 9.20 -3.99
N THR A 62 -18.93 10.04 -4.28
CA THR A 62 -18.18 9.97 -5.55
C THR A 62 -16.70 9.83 -5.29
N TRP A 63 -16.10 8.83 -5.90
CA TRP A 63 -14.67 8.64 -5.97
C TRP A 63 -14.14 9.10 -7.33
N ARG A 64 -13.01 9.81 -7.32
CA ARG A 64 -12.29 10.25 -8.52
C ARG A 64 -10.82 9.97 -8.36
N MET A 65 -10.18 9.50 -9.42
CA MET A 65 -8.75 9.26 -9.47
C MET A 65 -8.24 9.20 -10.89
N CYS A 66 -6.96 9.46 -11.04
CA CYS A 66 -6.20 9.15 -12.23
C CYS A 66 -5.52 7.79 -12.07
N TRP A 67 -5.20 7.15 -13.17
CA TRP A 67 -4.38 5.96 -13.16
C TRP A 67 -3.33 6.01 -14.27
N ARG A 68 -2.22 5.36 -14.04
CA ARG A 68 -1.21 5.11 -15.07
C ARG A 68 -0.58 3.74 -14.88
N HIS A 69 0.06 3.26 -15.93
CA HIS A 69 0.88 2.05 -15.87
C HIS A 69 2.33 2.39 -15.50
N SER A 70 2.97 1.47 -14.81
CA SER A 70 4.41 1.47 -14.48
C SER A 70 4.94 0.07 -14.72
N GLY A 71 6.00 -0.08 -15.53
CA GLY A 71 6.62 -1.37 -15.80
C GLY A 71 7.10 -2.12 -14.57
N MET A 72 7.40 -1.43 -13.48
CA MET A 72 7.77 -2.05 -12.20
C MET A 72 6.57 -2.28 -11.27
N ALA A 73 5.69 -1.28 -11.11
CA ALA A 73 4.65 -1.31 -10.08
C ALA A 73 3.27 -1.76 -10.58
N GLY A 74 3.10 -1.99 -11.88
CA GLY A 74 1.79 -2.23 -12.48
C GLY A 74 0.95 -0.95 -12.50
N ILE A 75 -0.28 -1.02 -12.01
CA ILE A 75 -1.17 0.14 -11.94
C ILE A 75 -0.80 1.04 -10.76
N VAL A 76 -0.65 2.32 -11.04
CA VAL A 76 -0.46 3.39 -10.05
C VAL A 76 -1.69 4.26 -10.06
N LEU A 77 -2.26 4.51 -8.89
CA LEU A 77 -3.35 5.48 -8.72
C LEU A 77 -2.79 6.82 -8.28
N GLU A 78 -3.32 7.89 -8.85
CA GLU A 78 -2.90 9.27 -8.59
C GLU A 78 -4.13 10.16 -8.39
N ASP A 79 -3.97 11.26 -7.66
CA ASP A 79 -5.01 12.26 -7.39
C ASP A 79 -6.32 11.67 -6.86
N VAL A 80 -6.20 10.70 -5.95
CA VAL A 80 -7.37 10.02 -5.37
C VAL A 80 -8.14 10.98 -4.50
N SER A 81 -9.40 11.22 -4.85
CA SER A 81 -10.29 12.12 -4.13
C SER A 81 -11.63 11.48 -3.80
N TYR A 82 -12.14 11.86 -2.64
CA TYR A 82 -13.37 11.41 -2.03
C TYR A 82 -14.34 12.57 -1.88
N GLN A 83 -15.54 12.43 -2.41
CA GLN A 83 -16.60 13.41 -2.24
C GLN A 83 -17.83 12.73 -1.63
N PRO A 84 -18.00 12.82 -0.30
CA PRO A 84 -19.20 12.31 0.38
C PRO A 84 -20.43 13.16 0.07
N PRO A 85 -21.64 12.62 0.28
CA PRO A 85 -22.87 13.41 0.21
C PRO A 85 -22.79 14.64 1.11
N GLY A 86 -23.22 15.79 0.60
CA GLY A 86 -23.26 17.07 1.34
C GLY A 86 -21.92 17.85 1.37
N GLU A 87 -20.85 17.30 0.80
CA GLU A 87 -19.64 18.08 0.54
C GLU A 87 -19.66 18.66 -0.87
N ALA A 88 -19.47 20.01 -0.95
CA ALA A 88 -19.56 20.73 -2.22
C ALA A 88 -18.37 20.44 -3.16
N ARG A 89 -17.22 20.03 -2.60
CA ARG A 89 -15.98 19.77 -3.35
C ARG A 89 -15.40 18.40 -2.99
N PRO A 90 -14.72 17.75 -3.93
CA PRO A 90 -13.94 16.57 -3.61
C PRO A 90 -12.83 16.91 -2.60
N ILE A 91 -12.56 15.97 -1.72
CA ILE A 91 -11.47 16.01 -0.74
C ILE A 91 -10.37 15.13 -1.30
N THR A 92 -9.24 15.69 -1.66
CA THR A 92 -8.06 14.91 -2.06
C THR A 92 -7.59 14.10 -0.85
N VAL A 93 -7.32 12.82 -1.07
CA VAL A 93 -6.85 11.88 -0.04
C VAL A 93 -5.40 11.50 -0.31
N LEU A 94 -5.11 11.00 -1.52
CA LEU A 94 -3.78 10.54 -1.91
C LEU A 94 -3.34 11.23 -3.19
N ASN A 95 -2.12 11.78 -3.19
CA ASN A 95 -1.45 12.20 -4.41
C ASN A 95 -1.06 10.97 -5.24
N SER A 96 -0.62 9.88 -4.59
CA SER A 96 -0.38 8.61 -5.26
C SER A 96 -0.42 7.42 -4.30
N ALA A 97 -0.83 6.28 -4.83
CA ALA A 97 -0.81 4.97 -4.16
C ALA A 97 -0.36 3.90 -5.15
N LYS A 98 0.57 3.04 -4.73
CA LYS A 98 1.06 1.94 -5.57
C LYS A 98 1.68 0.82 -4.74
N LEU A 99 1.80 -0.37 -5.35
CA LEU A 99 2.76 -1.36 -4.88
C LEU A 99 4.18 -0.78 -4.94
N ALA A 100 4.98 -1.10 -3.94
CA ALA A 100 6.33 -0.57 -3.81
C ALA A 100 7.41 -1.64 -3.60
N GLN A 101 7.06 -2.88 -3.46
CA GLN A 101 7.85 -4.09 -3.62
C GLN A 101 7.01 -5.31 -3.27
N ILE A 102 7.31 -6.43 -3.88
CA ILE A 102 6.98 -7.77 -3.40
C ILE A 102 8.33 -8.48 -3.28
N HIS A 103 8.73 -8.74 -2.05
CA HIS A 103 9.99 -9.40 -1.74
C HIS A 103 9.68 -10.81 -1.26
N VAL A 104 10.27 -11.81 -1.94
CA VAL A 104 9.94 -13.22 -1.76
C VAL A 104 11.21 -14.04 -1.48
N PRO A 105 11.60 -14.21 -0.21
CA PRO A 105 12.63 -15.17 0.19
C PRO A 105 12.04 -16.57 0.32
N TYR A 106 12.75 -17.57 -0.17
CA TYR A 106 12.43 -18.99 0.01
C TYR A 106 13.09 -19.55 1.27
N ASP A 107 12.44 -20.53 1.91
CA ASP A 107 12.86 -21.03 3.22
C ASP A 107 14.17 -21.80 3.21
N ASP A 108 14.59 -22.31 2.04
CA ASP A 108 15.89 -22.96 1.85
C ASP A 108 17.09 -21.98 1.82
N GLY A 109 16.80 -20.69 1.67
CA GLY A 109 17.80 -19.63 1.58
C GLY A 109 18.60 -19.62 0.27
N ILE A 110 18.13 -20.32 -0.78
CA ILE A 110 18.78 -20.36 -2.09
C ILE A 110 18.28 -19.24 -2.99
N GLU A 111 16.97 -18.97 -2.93
CA GLU A 111 16.32 -18.00 -3.81
C GLU A 111 15.67 -16.87 -3.02
N GLU A 112 15.80 -15.66 -3.53
CA GLU A 112 15.18 -14.46 -3.01
C GLU A 112 14.87 -13.52 -4.17
N TYR A 113 13.61 -13.11 -4.29
CA TYR A 113 13.14 -12.28 -5.41
C TYR A 113 12.69 -10.90 -4.94
N ALA A 114 12.92 -9.91 -5.78
CA ALA A 114 12.34 -8.56 -5.70
C ALA A 114 11.48 -8.33 -6.93
N ASP A 115 10.24 -8.78 -6.89
CA ASP A 115 9.37 -8.94 -8.06
C ASP A 115 9.14 -7.64 -8.83
N LEU A 116 9.11 -6.48 -8.15
CA LEU A 116 8.89 -5.20 -8.82
C LEU A 116 10.14 -4.70 -9.54
N THR A 117 11.29 -4.74 -8.87
CA THR A 117 12.50 -4.08 -9.37
C THR A 117 13.39 -4.98 -10.21
N ASP A 118 13.39 -6.28 -9.93
CA ASP A 118 14.24 -7.24 -10.63
C ASP A 118 13.49 -8.00 -11.73
N GLN A 119 12.17 -8.23 -11.54
CA GLN A 119 11.34 -9.00 -12.45
C GLN A 119 10.37 -8.14 -13.29
N TYR A 120 10.36 -6.82 -13.07
CA TYR A 120 9.47 -5.90 -13.81
C TYR A 120 7.99 -6.32 -13.73
N PHE A 121 7.51 -6.46 -12.51
CA PHE A 121 6.14 -6.89 -12.17
C PHE A 121 5.05 -6.25 -13.07
N GLY A 122 5.17 -4.96 -13.37
CA GLY A 122 4.18 -4.24 -14.18
C GLY A 122 4.10 -4.72 -15.61
N ASP A 123 5.21 -5.15 -16.21
CA ASP A 123 5.26 -5.65 -17.59
C ASP A 123 4.52 -6.98 -17.73
N GLY A 124 4.29 -7.69 -16.63
CA GLY A 124 3.52 -8.92 -16.55
C GLY A 124 1.99 -8.73 -16.50
N LEU A 125 1.45 -7.56 -16.84
CA LEU A 125 0.01 -7.30 -16.82
C LEU A 125 -0.73 -8.27 -17.75
N LEU A 126 -1.80 -8.90 -17.21
CA LEU A 126 -2.60 -9.89 -17.93
C LEU A 126 -3.91 -9.29 -18.45
N ASN A 127 -4.41 -9.86 -19.56
CA ASN A 127 -5.76 -9.55 -20.05
C ASN A 127 -6.80 -10.15 -19.10
N LEU A 128 -7.80 -9.36 -18.76
CA LEU A 128 -8.98 -9.79 -18.03
C LEU A 128 -10.12 -10.15 -19.00
N THR A 129 -10.89 -11.15 -18.63
CA THR A 129 -12.13 -11.51 -19.30
C THR A 129 -13.33 -10.78 -18.69
N PRO A 130 -14.47 -10.69 -19.39
CA PRO A 130 -15.70 -10.11 -18.81
C PRO A 130 -16.15 -10.84 -17.54
N GLY A 131 -15.90 -12.15 -17.42
CA GLY A 131 -16.22 -12.94 -16.22
C GLY A 131 -15.39 -12.54 -15.00
N GLU A 132 -14.19 -12.02 -15.20
CA GLU A 132 -13.33 -11.51 -14.15
C GLU A 132 -13.64 -10.07 -13.75
N CYS A 133 -14.48 -9.34 -14.52
CA CYS A 133 -14.90 -7.97 -14.24
C CYS A 133 -16.43 -7.83 -14.29
N PRO A 134 -17.18 -8.57 -13.47
CA PRO A 134 -18.63 -8.65 -13.56
C PRO A 134 -19.29 -7.30 -13.32
N GLY A 135 -20.14 -6.87 -14.27
CA GLY A 135 -20.85 -5.60 -14.22
C GLY A 135 -19.97 -4.35 -14.30
N GLY A 136 -18.70 -4.52 -14.63
CA GLY A 136 -17.71 -3.45 -14.67
C GLY A 136 -17.23 -3.09 -16.07
N THR A 137 -16.19 -2.27 -16.10
CA THR A 137 -15.49 -1.84 -17.31
C THR A 137 -14.06 -2.32 -17.28
N ILE A 138 -13.62 -3.05 -18.30
CA ILE A 138 -12.23 -3.40 -18.51
C ILE A 138 -11.59 -2.33 -19.41
N ARG A 139 -10.55 -1.68 -18.89
CA ARG A 139 -9.79 -0.63 -19.60
C ARG A 139 -8.56 -1.21 -20.26
N THR A 140 -8.25 -0.70 -21.45
CA THR A 140 -7.00 -1.00 -22.13
C THR A 140 -5.86 -0.21 -21.49
N VAL A 141 -4.79 -0.90 -21.21
CA VAL A 141 -3.55 -0.37 -20.64
C VAL A 141 -2.45 -0.55 -21.69
N ARG A 142 -1.77 0.53 -22.02
CA ARG A 142 -0.58 0.47 -22.87
C ARG A 142 0.61 0.06 -22.02
N VAL A 143 1.12 -1.16 -22.24
CA VAL A 143 2.28 -1.72 -21.52
C VAL A 143 3.50 -1.57 -22.41
N PRO A 144 4.49 -0.75 -22.04
CA PRO A 144 5.76 -0.70 -22.75
C PRO A 144 6.51 -2.02 -22.55
N ASP A 145 7.03 -2.59 -23.64
CA ASP A 145 7.97 -3.70 -23.50
C ASP A 145 9.37 -3.14 -23.20
N ALA A 146 9.83 -3.34 -21.97
CA ALA A 146 11.14 -2.86 -21.54
C ALA A 146 12.32 -3.49 -22.32
N ARG A 147 12.08 -4.62 -23.02
CA ARG A 147 13.10 -5.36 -23.80
C ARG A 147 13.07 -5.04 -25.29
N HIS A 148 11.97 -4.49 -25.76
CA HIS A 148 11.75 -4.15 -27.17
C HIS A 148 11.16 -2.74 -27.24
N SER A 149 11.43 -2.02 -28.31
CA SER A 149 10.89 -0.65 -28.52
C SER A 149 9.37 -0.59 -28.75
N ASP A 150 8.70 -1.72 -28.67
CA ASP A 150 7.28 -1.87 -28.88
C ASP A 150 6.49 -1.74 -27.57
N SER A 151 5.20 -1.61 -27.69
CA SER A 151 4.29 -1.64 -26.57
C SER A 151 3.03 -2.40 -26.96
N THR A 152 2.45 -3.10 -25.98
CA THR A 152 1.28 -3.95 -26.19
C THR A 152 0.07 -3.36 -25.48
N ASP A 153 -1.09 -3.43 -26.10
CA ASP A 153 -2.35 -3.07 -25.49
C ASP A 153 -2.94 -4.28 -24.76
N VAL A 154 -3.09 -4.13 -23.44
CA VAL A 154 -3.60 -5.16 -22.55
C VAL A 154 -4.93 -4.69 -21.95
N LYS A 155 -6.00 -5.49 -22.06
CA LYS A 155 -7.28 -5.24 -21.38
C LYS A 155 -7.15 -5.65 -19.90
N GLY A 156 -6.38 -4.90 -19.12
CA GLY A 156 -5.84 -5.35 -17.85
C GLY A 156 -6.31 -4.58 -16.60
N LEU A 157 -7.14 -3.54 -16.73
CA LEU A 157 -7.63 -2.79 -15.58
C LEU A 157 -9.15 -2.86 -15.48
N CYS A 158 -9.65 -3.54 -14.45
CA CYS A 158 -11.08 -3.59 -14.14
C CYS A 158 -11.48 -2.48 -13.19
N THR A 159 -12.64 -1.86 -13.48
CA THR A 159 -13.36 -0.98 -12.55
C THR A 159 -14.80 -1.46 -12.43
N THR A 160 -15.24 -1.83 -11.23
CA THR A 160 -16.59 -2.33 -10.98
C THR A 160 -17.09 -1.90 -9.60
N THR A 161 -18.35 -2.13 -9.29
CA THR A 161 -18.92 -1.89 -7.98
C THR A 161 -19.54 -3.15 -7.41
N ARG A 162 -19.47 -3.30 -6.09
CA ARG A 162 -20.12 -4.43 -5.41
C ARG A 162 -20.76 -4.01 -4.09
N ALA A 163 -21.69 -4.82 -3.61
CA ALA A 163 -22.17 -4.74 -2.23
C ALA A 163 -21.09 -5.29 -1.28
N ARG A 164 -20.89 -4.62 -0.12
CA ARG A 164 -19.90 -5.04 0.89
C ARG A 164 -20.52 -5.59 2.19
N GLY A 165 -21.83 -5.72 2.27
CA GLY A 165 -22.52 -6.07 3.50
C GLY A 165 -22.93 -4.83 4.30
N HIS A 166 -23.08 -4.97 5.61
CA HIS A 166 -23.53 -3.87 6.47
C HIS A 166 -22.55 -2.70 6.49
N ALA A 167 -23.03 -1.51 6.15
CA ALA A 167 -22.31 -0.25 6.38
C ALA A 167 -22.50 0.22 7.82
N TYR A 168 -23.72 0.07 8.33
CA TYR A 168 -24.05 0.26 9.75
C TYR A 168 -25.30 -0.54 10.12
N HIS A 169 -25.47 -0.73 11.43
CA HIS A 169 -26.66 -1.27 12.06
C HIS A 169 -26.83 -0.62 13.43
N LEU A 170 -27.99 -0.05 13.69
CA LEU A 170 -28.37 0.51 14.98
C LEU A 170 -29.82 0.14 15.27
N GLN A 171 -30.03 -0.60 16.35
CA GLN A 171 -31.34 -0.79 16.95
C GLN A 171 -31.48 0.25 18.06
N SER A 172 -32.38 1.23 17.87
CA SER A 172 -32.64 2.21 18.92
C SER A 172 -33.36 1.57 20.13
N LEU A 173 -33.23 2.22 21.27
CA LEU A 173 -33.92 1.82 22.50
C LEU A 173 -34.90 2.92 22.91
N LYS A 174 -36.11 2.54 23.27
CA LYS A 174 -37.09 3.43 23.90
C LYS A 174 -36.74 3.65 25.38
N PRO A 175 -37.31 4.69 26.03
CA PRO A 175 -37.04 4.95 27.45
C PRO A 175 -37.34 3.78 28.39
N ASP A 176 -38.32 2.93 28.01
CA ASP A 176 -38.66 1.68 28.76
C ASP A 176 -37.74 0.50 28.45
N MET A 177 -36.62 0.73 27.74
CA MET A 177 -35.66 -0.25 27.29
C MET A 177 -36.18 -1.26 26.26
N SER A 178 -37.39 -1.10 25.76
CA SER A 178 -37.85 -1.90 24.62
C SER A 178 -37.20 -1.46 23.32
N LEU A 179 -37.24 -2.34 22.30
CA LEU A 179 -36.64 -2.04 21.00
C LEU A 179 -37.46 -0.96 20.27
N GLY A 180 -36.76 0.07 19.83
CA GLY A 180 -37.31 1.17 19.02
C GLY A 180 -37.11 0.90 17.52
N LYS A 181 -36.76 1.94 16.76
CA LYS A 181 -36.57 1.86 15.31
C LYS A 181 -35.26 1.18 14.96
N LEU A 182 -35.29 0.34 13.93
CA LEU A 182 -34.10 -0.24 13.33
C LEU A 182 -33.57 0.65 12.21
N TYR A 183 -32.31 1.03 12.31
CA TYR A 183 -31.54 1.71 11.28
C TYR A 183 -30.46 0.77 10.74
N GLN A 184 -30.51 0.47 9.46
CA GLN A 184 -29.51 -0.38 8.80
C GLN A 184 -29.26 0.05 7.37
N LYS A 185 -28.09 -0.22 6.88
CA LYS A 185 -27.72 0.08 5.50
C LYS A 185 -26.69 -0.90 4.96
N GLN A 186 -26.88 -1.30 3.70
CA GLN A 186 -25.87 -2.04 2.94
C GLN A 186 -24.90 -1.04 2.31
N GLY A 187 -23.61 -1.29 2.45
CA GLY A 187 -22.56 -0.51 1.86
C GLY A 187 -22.25 -0.90 0.43
N LYS A 188 -21.53 -0.04 -0.27
CA LYS A 188 -21.06 -0.24 -1.63
C LYS A 188 -19.57 0.10 -1.74
N ASP A 189 -18.85 -0.70 -2.51
CA ASP A 189 -17.46 -0.47 -2.86
C ASP A 189 -17.34 -0.19 -4.36
N LEU A 190 -16.48 0.76 -4.73
CA LEU A 190 -15.83 0.78 -6.03
C LEU A 190 -14.57 -0.09 -5.93
N LEU A 191 -14.44 -1.07 -6.81
CA LEU A 191 -13.25 -1.90 -6.96
C LEU A 191 -12.47 -1.44 -8.18
N VAL A 192 -11.15 -1.35 -8.02
CA VAL A 192 -10.18 -1.11 -9.07
C VAL A 192 -9.11 -2.18 -8.92
N TYR A 193 -8.90 -3.03 -9.93
CA TYR A 193 -7.92 -4.11 -9.84
C TYR A 193 -7.32 -4.50 -11.16
N ALA A 194 -6.15 -5.11 -11.08
CA ALA A 194 -5.38 -5.66 -12.17
C ALA A 194 -4.73 -6.97 -11.75
N VAL A 195 -4.41 -7.83 -12.71
CA VAL A 195 -3.68 -9.08 -12.48
C VAL A 195 -2.35 -9.01 -13.20
N ASN A 196 -1.27 -9.27 -12.47
CA ASN A 196 0.08 -9.30 -13.02
C ASN A 196 0.72 -10.66 -12.78
N LYS A 197 1.43 -11.18 -13.78
CA LYS A 197 2.17 -12.44 -13.69
C LYS A 197 3.66 -12.18 -13.51
N VAL A 198 4.24 -12.86 -12.53
CA VAL A 198 5.68 -12.89 -12.31
C VAL A 198 6.09 -14.36 -12.23
N ALA A 199 6.82 -14.83 -13.23
CA ALA A 199 7.19 -16.24 -13.35
C ALA A 199 5.96 -17.18 -13.22
N TRP A 200 5.88 -17.94 -12.14
CA TRP A 200 4.79 -18.88 -11.84
C TRP A 200 3.67 -18.26 -10.99
N TYR A 201 3.91 -17.14 -10.31
CA TYR A 201 2.93 -16.44 -9.50
C TYR A 201 2.09 -15.47 -10.32
N GLU A 202 0.82 -15.33 -9.95
CA GLU A 202 -0.08 -14.28 -10.40
C GLU A 202 -0.56 -13.49 -9.21
N TYR A 203 -0.48 -12.17 -9.31
CA TYR A 203 -0.85 -11.26 -8.23
C TYR A 203 -2.01 -10.38 -8.66
N ILE A 204 -3.07 -10.39 -7.86
CA ILE A 204 -4.21 -9.49 -8.02
C ILE A 204 -3.95 -8.26 -7.15
N THR A 205 -3.66 -7.13 -7.76
CA THR A 205 -3.56 -5.85 -7.04
C THR A 205 -4.93 -5.21 -7.03
N GLU A 206 -5.54 -5.04 -5.84
CA GLU A 206 -6.90 -4.56 -5.68
C GLU A 206 -6.99 -3.38 -4.73
N TRP A 207 -7.66 -2.31 -5.16
CA TRP A 207 -8.13 -1.20 -4.33
C TRP A 207 -9.64 -1.27 -4.18
N ARG A 208 -10.13 -1.07 -2.95
CA ARG A 208 -11.56 -0.96 -2.65
C ARG A 208 -11.84 0.38 -2.03
N PHE A 209 -12.63 1.17 -2.69
CA PHE A 209 -13.03 2.51 -2.28
C PHE A 209 -14.46 2.45 -1.75
N GLN A 210 -14.63 2.54 -0.43
CA GLN A 210 -15.92 2.40 0.22
C GLN A 210 -16.71 3.70 0.19
N ASP A 211 -18.02 3.57 0.30
CA ASP A 211 -18.93 4.71 0.32
C ASP A 211 -18.87 5.56 1.61
N ASP A 212 -18.16 5.12 2.64
CA ASP A 212 -17.84 5.88 3.85
C ASP A 212 -16.49 6.61 3.80
N GLY A 213 -15.72 6.41 2.73
CA GLY A 213 -14.41 7.03 2.54
C GLY A 213 -13.23 6.14 2.89
N THR A 214 -13.46 4.93 3.38
CA THR A 214 -12.39 3.95 3.65
C THR A 214 -11.79 3.43 2.34
N ILE A 215 -10.47 3.24 2.30
CA ILE A 215 -9.76 2.65 1.18
C ILE A 215 -9.04 1.40 1.66
N HIS A 216 -9.36 0.24 1.07
CA HIS A 216 -8.60 -1.00 1.27
C HIS A 216 -7.62 -1.19 0.12
N MET A 217 -6.44 -1.66 0.45
CA MET A 217 -5.38 -2.01 -0.48
C MET A 217 -4.99 -3.46 -0.23
N ASN A 218 -5.22 -4.30 -1.22
CA ASN A 218 -5.07 -5.75 -1.11
C ASN A 218 -4.16 -6.28 -2.21
N VAL A 219 -3.45 -7.35 -1.89
CA VAL A 219 -2.79 -8.21 -2.88
C VAL A 219 -3.29 -9.63 -2.66
N GLY A 220 -3.78 -10.24 -3.73
CA GLY A 220 -4.08 -11.67 -3.78
C GLY A 220 -2.96 -12.38 -4.53
N ALA A 221 -2.31 -13.36 -3.91
CA ALA A 221 -1.29 -14.20 -4.53
C ALA A 221 -1.91 -15.54 -4.94
N THR A 222 -1.69 -15.97 -6.18
CA THR A 222 -2.25 -17.18 -6.78
C THR A 222 -1.33 -17.68 -7.91
N GLY A 223 -1.84 -18.52 -8.81
CA GLY A 223 -1.08 -19.12 -9.91
C GLY A 223 -0.57 -20.50 -9.56
N SER A 224 0.73 -20.72 -9.55
CA SER A 224 1.35 -21.99 -9.15
C SER A 224 2.56 -21.77 -8.26
N LEU A 225 2.92 -22.80 -7.48
CA LEU A 225 4.18 -22.83 -6.74
C LEU A 225 5.36 -22.95 -7.71
N ALA A 226 6.55 -22.55 -7.25
CA ALA A 226 7.79 -22.64 -8.03
C ALA A 226 8.07 -24.06 -8.51
N PRO A 227 8.16 -24.31 -9.84
CA PRO A 227 8.34 -25.68 -10.34
C PRO A 227 9.66 -26.31 -9.89
N GLN A 228 10.73 -25.53 -9.76
CA GLN A 228 12.05 -26.01 -9.29
C GLN A 228 12.08 -26.37 -7.82
N SER A 229 11.09 -25.92 -7.04
CA SER A 229 10.98 -26.21 -5.62
C SER A 229 10.33 -27.57 -5.32
N TYR A 230 9.91 -28.30 -6.36
CA TYR A 230 9.35 -29.64 -6.23
C TYR A 230 10.44 -30.73 -6.19
N ASP A 231 11.42 -30.57 -5.31
CA ASP A 231 12.47 -31.58 -5.10
C ASP A 231 12.19 -32.37 -3.84
N ALA A 232 11.96 -33.68 -4.00
CA ALA A 232 11.77 -34.59 -2.89
C ALA A 232 13.08 -35.10 -2.30
N GLY A 233 14.24 -34.77 -2.92
CA GLY A 233 15.53 -35.37 -2.61
C GLY A 233 16.30 -34.73 -1.48
N ASP A 234 16.09 -33.45 -1.23
CA ASP A 234 16.88 -32.66 -0.26
C ASP A 234 16.34 -32.72 1.19
N GLY A 235 15.21 -33.35 1.41
CA GLY A 235 14.58 -33.42 2.73
C GLY A 235 13.85 -32.16 3.18
N GLN A 236 13.88 -31.09 2.38
CA GLN A 236 13.20 -29.83 2.65
C GLN A 236 11.79 -29.80 2.00
N GLY A 237 11.04 -28.76 2.31
CA GLY A 237 9.71 -28.54 1.75
C GLY A 237 8.62 -29.40 2.38
N TRP A 238 7.39 -29.14 1.94
CA TRP A 238 6.16 -29.77 2.41
C TRP A 238 5.59 -30.67 1.32
N PRO A 239 5.12 -31.88 1.65
CA PRO A 239 4.51 -32.75 0.65
C PRO A 239 3.21 -32.14 0.15
N ILE A 240 3.01 -32.16 -1.17
CA ILE A 240 1.77 -31.75 -1.82
C ILE A 240 1.36 -32.78 -2.87
N GLY A 241 0.05 -33.01 -2.97
CA GLY A 241 -0.53 -33.96 -3.91
C GLY A 241 -0.52 -35.41 -3.44
N LYS A 242 -1.19 -36.24 -4.22
CA LYS A 242 -1.38 -37.64 -3.92
C LYS A 242 -0.06 -38.40 -3.86
N GLY A 243 0.15 -39.10 -2.75
CA GLY A 243 1.33 -39.94 -2.57
C GLY A 243 2.55 -39.22 -2.02
N ALA A 244 2.44 -37.94 -1.72
CA ALA A 244 3.49 -37.12 -1.06
C ALA A 244 4.90 -37.30 -1.63
N LYS A 245 5.02 -37.53 -2.95
CA LYS A 245 6.31 -37.66 -3.63
C LYS A 245 6.88 -36.30 -4.04
N ALA A 246 6.02 -35.33 -4.31
CA ALA A 246 6.42 -33.96 -4.59
C ALA A 246 6.42 -33.16 -3.29
N LYS A 247 7.45 -32.34 -3.10
CA LYS A 247 7.54 -31.36 -2.01
C LYS A 247 7.65 -29.97 -2.59
N ALA A 248 7.00 -29.02 -1.96
CA ALA A 248 7.12 -27.62 -2.34
C ALA A 248 7.75 -26.81 -1.21
N LEU A 249 8.67 -25.93 -1.55
CA LEU A 249 9.29 -25.01 -0.62
C LEU A 249 8.29 -23.96 -0.15
N SER A 250 8.29 -23.72 1.14
CA SER A 250 7.62 -22.57 1.73
C SER A 250 8.44 -21.31 1.47
N HIS A 251 7.77 -20.15 1.50
CA HIS A 251 8.38 -18.85 1.25
C HIS A 251 7.54 -17.76 1.87
N SER A 252 8.12 -16.59 2.04
CA SER A 252 7.42 -15.44 2.59
C SER A 252 7.17 -14.40 1.51
N HIS A 253 5.98 -13.80 1.50
CA HIS A 253 5.72 -12.62 0.70
C HIS A 253 5.74 -11.38 1.60
N ASN A 254 6.59 -10.41 1.30
CA ASN A 254 6.61 -9.10 1.97
C ASN A 254 6.14 -8.06 0.95
N VAL A 255 4.89 -7.66 1.08
CA VAL A 255 4.22 -6.77 0.13
C VAL A 255 4.26 -5.34 0.66
N PHE A 256 4.96 -4.48 -0.03
CA PHE A 256 5.07 -3.06 0.31
C PHE A 256 4.13 -2.21 -0.52
N TRP A 257 3.44 -1.32 0.18
CA TRP A 257 2.66 -0.24 -0.42
C TRP A 257 3.29 1.10 -0.10
N ARG A 258 3.29 2.01 -1.08
CA ARG A 258 3.75 3.39 -0.92
C ARG A 258 2.58 4.34 -1.10
N LEU A 259 2.29 5.12 -0.06
CA LEU A 259 1.22 6.10 -0.02
C LEU A 259 1.80 7.50 0.13
N ASN A 260 1.53 8.37 -0.84
CA ASN A 260 1.81 9.78 -0.74
C ASN A 260 0.48 10.52 -0.53
N PHE A 261 0.26 11.02 0.66
CA PHE A 261 -0.96 11.72 1.02
C PHE A 261 -0.99 13.13 0.44
N GLY A 262 -2.19 13.56 0.03
CA GLY A 262 -2.45 14.90 -0.49
C GLY A 262 -3.69 15.51 0.15
N LEU A 263 -3.89 15.32 1.46
CA LEU A 263 -5.12 15.70 2.15
C LEU A 263 -5.45 17.18 1.92
N ASP A 264 -6.64 17.42 1.37
CA ASP A 264 -7.16 18.73 0.96
C ASP A 264 -6.28 19.44 -0.09
N GLY A 265 -5.64 18.68 -0.98
CA GLY A 265 -4.77 19.22 -2.04
C GLY A 265 -3.40 19.68 -1.57
N SER A 266 -3.01 19.32 -0.35
CA SER A 266 -1.70 19.67 0.21
C SER A 266 -0.90 18.41 0.53
N SER A 267 0.33 18.34 0.03
CA SER A 267 1.30 17.32 0.43
C SER A 267 1.87 17.56 1.83
N LYS A 268 1.65 18.75 2.40
CA LYS A 268 2.06 19.04 3.79
C LYS A 268 1.14 18.34 4.77
N GLY A 269 1.75 17.52 5.61
CA GLY A 269 1.03 16.74 6.61
C GLY A 269 1.92 16.41 7.81
N ARG A 270 1.31 15.79 8.81
CA ARG A 270 2.03 15.27 9.96
C ARG A 270 1.55 13.87 10.30
N ILE A 271 2.42 13.08 10.90
CA ILE A 271 2.07 11.79 11.47
C ILE A 271 1.79 11.97 12.95
N GLU A 272 0.71 11.37 13.42
CA GLU A 272 0.43 11.22 14.85
C GLU A 272 0.39 9.74 15.20
N GLN A 273 1.07 9.38 16.29
CA GLN A 273 1.12 8.04 16.85
C GLN A 273 0.29 7.98 18.12
N TYR A 274 -0.48 6.93 18.27
CA TYR A 274 -1.25 6.64 19.47
C TYR A 274 -0.71 5.39 20.13
N ASP A 275 -0.36 5.52 21.41
CA ASP A 275 0.12 4.43 22.26
C ASP A 275 -0.83 4.27 23.44
N SER A 276 -1.15 3.02 23.77
CA SER A 276 -2.01 2.70 24.90
C SER A 276 -1.24 1.97 25.99
N LYS A 277 -1.45 2.39 27.22
CA LYS A 277 -0.89 1.75 28.42
C LYS A 277 -2.02 1.26 29.31
N VAL A 278 -2.04 -0.05 29.54
CA VAL A 278 -2.94 -0.68 30.50
C VAL A 278 -2.32 -0.63 31.89
N SER A 279 -3.08 -0.22 32.87
CA SER A 279 -2.72 -0.22 34.29
C SER A 279 -3.64 -1.16 35.07
N PRO A 280 -3.16 -1.84 36.11
CA PRO A 280 -4.02 -2.65 36.98
C PRO A 280 -5.23 -1.88 37.50
N PRO A 281 -6.28 -2.57 37.94
CA PRO A 281 -7.44 -1.89 38.55
C PRO A 281 -6.98 -0.99 39.73
N ALA A 282 -7.48 0.24 39.72
CA ALA A 282 -7.30 1.14 40.87
C ALA A 282 -8.18 0.68 42.06
N PRO A 283 -7.86 1.05 43.29
CA PRO A 283 -8.69 0.72 44.45
C PRO A 283 -10.16 1.10 44.23
N GLY A 284 -11.06 0.16 44.43
CA GLY A 284 -12.50 0.34 44.24
C GLY A 284 -12.98 0.31 42.75
N LYS A 285 -12.12 0.00 41.79
CA LYS A 285 -12.48 -0.19 40.40
C LYS A 285 -12.44 -1.66 40.04
N PRO A 286 -13.47 -2.19 39.30
CA PRO A 286 -13.56 -3.63 38.98
C PRO A 286 -12.63 -4.07 37.83
N ALA A 287 -12.09 -3.13 37.04
CA ALA A 287 -11.37 -3.45 35.81
C ALA A 287 -10.07 -2.63 35.66
N PRO A 288 -9.08 -3.13 34.92
CA PRO A 288 -7.92 -2.37 34.48
C PRO A 288 -8.31 -1.10 33.75
N SER A 289 -7.52 -0.05 33.91
CA SER A 289 -7.67 1.17 33.12
C SER A 289 -6.74 1.16 31.91
N ASN A 290 -7.19 1.76 30.82
CA ASN A 290 -6.39 1.97 29.62
C ASN A 290 -6.23 3.47 29.35
N LYS A 291 -4.98 3.94 29.28
CA LYS A 291 -4.67 5.32 28.94
C LYS A 291 -4.01 5.38 27.57
N THR A 292 -4.69 6.04 26.62
CA THR A 292 -4.14 6.32 25.31
C THR A 292 -3.46 7.69 25.29
N THR A 293 -2.26 7.74 24.75
CA THR A 293 -1.50 8.97 24.53
C THR A 293 -1.29 9.22 23.05
N ARG A 294 -1.27 10.49 22.66
CA ARG A 294 -1.03 10.92 21.28
C ARG A 294 0.26 11.70 21.20
N THR A 295 1.14 11.28 20.29
CA THR A 295 2.44 11.90 20.05
C THR A 295 2.58 12.32 18.59
N LYS A 296 3.09 13.52 18.33
CA LYS A 296 3.49 13.93 16.98
C LYS A 296 4.78 13.24 16.60
N VAL A 297 4.80 12.58 15.44
CA VAL A 297 6.01 12.03 14.85
C VAL A 297 6.60 13.11 13.94
N THR A 298 7.68 13.75 14.40
CA THR A 298 8.31 14.89 13.71
C THR A 298 9.50 14.50 12.86
N LYS A 299 10.02 13.30 13.06
CA LYS A 299 11.15 12.71 12.36
C LYS A 299 10.71 11.42 11.68
N GLU A 300 11.47 11.02 10.68
CA GLU A 300 11.29 9.71 10.06
C GLU A 300 11.29 8.60 11.11
N LEU A 301 10.47 7.58 10.88
CA LEU A 301 10.22 6.53 11.85
C LEU A 301 9.93 5.19 11.16
N ALA A 302 10.51 4.12 11.70
CA ALA A 302 10.06 2.75 11.48
C ALA A 302 9.23 2.30 12.70
N GLY A 303 8.09 1.67 12.48
CA GLY A 303 7.15 1.34 13.55
C GLY A 303 6.43 0.01 13.39
N ASP A 304 6.00 -0.54 14.53
CA ASP A 304 5.22 -1.77 14.60
C ASP A 304 3.88 -1.54 15.29
N ALA A 305 2.82 -2.11 14.74
CA ALA A 305 1.45 -2.07 15.27
C ALA A 305 1.30 -3.09 16.41
N LYS A 306 1.98 -2.87 17.53
CA LYS A 306 1.95 -3.71 18.72
C LYS A 306 1.44 -2.91 19.92
N ASN A 307 0.96 -3.59 20.95
CA ASN A 307 0.50 -2.95 22.19
C ASN A 307 -0.56 -1.86 21.94
N MET A 308 -1.51 -2.13 21.05
CA MET A 308 -2.58 -1.20 20.65
C MET A 308 -2.05 0.10 20.02
N ARG A 309 -0.83 0.11 19.47
CA ARG A 309 -0.28 1.24 18.72
C ARG A 309 -0.92 1.35 17.36
N TRP A 310 -1.22 2.59 16.95
CA TRP A 310 -1.67 2.92 15.61
C TRP A 310 -1.27 4.35 15.23
N TRP A 311 -1.48 4.72 13.97
CA TRP A 311 -1.07 6.01 13.42
C TRP A 311 -2.18 6.62 12.58
N ARG A 312 -2.10 7.96 12.44
CA ARG A 312 -2.86 8.67 11.42
C ARG A 312 -2.00 9.69 10.70
N VAL A 313 -2.35 9.96 9.44
CA VAL A 313 -1.84 11.07 8.64
C VAL A 313 -2.84 12.21 8.75
N VAL A 314 -2.38 13.38 9.18
CA VAL A 314 -3.22 14.54 9.47
C VAL A 314 -2.88 15.66 8.51
N SER A 315 -3.89 16.25 7.88
CA SER A 315 -3.74 17.45 7.04
C SER A 315 -3.11 18.60 7.83
N ALA A 316 -2.21 19.34 7.18
CA ALA A 316 -1.65 20.54 7.79
C ALA A 316 -2.63 21.73 7.78
N THR A 317 -3.57 21.75 6.84
CA THR A 317 -4.44 22.89 6.55
C THR A 317 -5.93 22.56 6.56
N GLY A 318 -6.31 21.36 6.08
CA GLY A 318 -7.70 20.97 5.91
C GLY A 318 -8.41 20.66 7.23
N LYS A 319 -9.63 21.17 7.35
CA LYS A 319 -10.51 20.94 8.50
C LYS A 319 -11.90 20.53 8.02
N ASN A 320 -12.59 19.73 8.82
CA ASN A 320 -14.01 19.47 8.63
C ASN A 320 -14.88 20.65 9.13
N LYS A 321 -16.20 20.51 9.03
CA LYS A 321 -17.13 21.58 9.42
C LYS A 321 -17.12 21.91 10.92
N ASP A 322 -16.67 20.97 11.76
CA ASP A 322 -16.52 21.15 13.22
C ASP A 322 -15.15 21.73 13.60
N GLY A 323 -14.32 22.06 12.61
CA GLY A 323 -12.99 22.64 12.82
C GLY A 323 -11.90 21.63 13.16
N HIS A 324 -12.20 20.32 13.17
CA HIS A 324 -11.22 19.28 13.40
C HIS A 324 -10.33 19.08 12.17
N PRO A 325 -9.00 18.89 12.33
CA PRO A 325 -8.12 18.63 11.20
C PRO A 325 -8.47 17.28 10.57
N ARG A 326 -8.67 17.28 9.25
CA ARG A 326 -8.92 16.06 8.48
C ARG A 326 -7.75 15.11 8.56
N SER A 327 -8.03 13.85 8.69
CA SER A 327 -7.00 12.81 8.77
C SER A 327 -7.51 11.47 8.26
N TYR A 328 -6.55 10.58 7.97
CA TYR A 328 -6.79 9.17 7.72
C TYR A 328 -5.98 8.34 8.71
N GLU A 329 -6.63 7.39 9.36
CA GLU A 329 -5.95 6.43 10.21
C GLU A 329 -5.49 5.22 9.40
N LEU A 330 -4.34 4.68 9.76
CA LEU A 330 -3.83 3.44 9.23
C LEU A 330 -4.40 2.27 10.04
N VAL A 331 -5.12 1.38 9.36
CA VAL A 331 -5.69 0.16 9.95
C VAL A 331 -4.90 -1.02 9.39
N PRO A 332 -3.86 -1.49 10.10
CA PRO A 332 -3.03 -2.60 9.64
C PRO A 332 -3.86 -3.89 9.57
N GLY A 333 -3.57 -4.69 8.54
CA GLY A 333 -4.08 -6.05 8.44
C GLY A 333 -3.23 -7.04 9.23
N PRO A 334 -3.63 -8.31 9.27
CA PRO A 334 -2.78 -9.38 9.77
C PRO A 334 -1.48 -9.42 8.96
N THR A 335 -0.35 -9.57 9.65
CA THR A 335 0.95 -9.65 8.99
C THR A 335 1.86 -10.63 9.71
N ALA A 336 2.57 -11.48 8.93
CA ALA A 336 3.65 -12.34 9.37
C ALA A 336 4.93 -11.87 8.65
N LYS A 337 5.67 -10.98 9.28
CA LYS A 337 6.85 -10.36 8.67
C LYS A 337 8.03 -11.32 8.63
N TYR A 338 8.73 -11.32 7.52
CA TYR A 338 10.04 -11.96 7.40
C TYR A 338 11.12 -11.04 7.99
N PRO A 339 11.83 -11.45 9.05
CA PRO A 339 12.77 -10.58 9.75
C PRO A 339 14.18 -10.56 9.13
N GLY A 340 14.42 -11.32 8.04
CA GLY A 340 15.75 -11.59 7.49
C GLY A 340 16.41 -10.41 6.78
N ARG A 341 15.67 -9.36 6.43
CA ARG A 341 16.19 -8.13 5.83
C ARG A 341 15.86 -6.91 6.66
N GLY A 342 16.70 -5.88 6.63
CA GLY A 342 16.48 -4.65 7.39
C GLY A 342 15.14 -3.99 7.05
N PHE A 343 14.83 -3.90 5.75
CA PHE A 343 13.63 -3.26 5.25
C PHE A 343 12.34 -4.07 5.49
N THR A 344 12.40 -5.37 5.81
CA THR A 344 11.21 -6.18 6.08
C THR A 344 10.82 -6.25 7.56
N LYS A 345 11.63 -5.68 8.47
CA LYS A 345 11.47 -5.85 9.92
C LYS A 345 10.25 -5.16 10.53
N HIS A 346 9.80 -4.05 9.94
CA HIS A 346 8.76 -3.22 10.52
C HIS A 346 7.48 -3.23 9.69
N ASP A 347 6.34 -2.99 10.34
CA ASP A 347 5.02 -2.93 9.71
C ASP A 347 4.86 -1.67 8.87
N VAL A 348 5.45 -0.56 9.32
CA VAL A 348 5.34 0.74 8.66
C VAL A 348 6.66 1.50 8.70
N TYR A 349 6.85 2.33 7.67
CA TYR A 349 7.90 3.32 7.64
C TYR A 349 7.28 4.67 7.25
N PHE A 350 7.74 5.72 7.89
CA PHE A 350 7.38 7.11 7.58
C PHE A 350 8.65 7.82 7.14
N THR A 351 8.71 8.20 5.87
CA THR A 351 9.86 8.91 5.32
C THR A 351 9.46 10.29 4.83
N GLN A 352 10.38 11.22 4.80
CA GLN A 352 10.20 12.49 4.11
C GLN A 352 10.20 12.24 2.60
N TYR A 353 9.26 12.83 1.87
CA TYR A 353 9.16 12.63 0.42
C TYR A 353 10.50 12.87 -0.29
N ASN A 354 10.90 11.89 -1.08
CA ASN A 354 12.00 11.96 -2.02
C ASN A 354 11.57 11.31 -3.35
N LYS A 355 11.87 11.99 -4.47
CA LYS A 355 11.40 11.54 -5.79
C LYS A 355 12.01 10.21 -6.26
N CYS A 356 13.23 9.88 -5.82
CA CYS A 356 13.87 8.63 -6.21
C CYS A 356 13.47 7.43 -5.33
N GLU A 357 12.98 7.66 -4.11
CA GLU A 357 12.55 6.65 -3.16
C GLU A 357 11.17 6.10 -3.55
N GLN A 358 11.15 5.22 -4.54
CA GLN A 358 9.92 4.73 -5.14
C GLN A 358 9.56 3.29 -4.76
N TYR A 359 10.56 2.48 -4.38
CA TYR A 359 10.43 1.06 -4.07
C TYR A 359 11.09 0.76 -2.73
N ALA A 360 10.53 -0.12 -1.92
CA ALA A 360 11.05 -0.43 -0.58
C ALA A 360 12.45 -1.04 -0.61
N SER A 361 12.84 -1.64 -1.75
CA SER A 361 14.19 -2.10 -2.04
C SER A 361 14.48 -1.96 -3.54
N GLY A 362 15.76 -1.98 -3.93
CA GLY A 362 16.16 -2.05 -5.33
C GLY A 362 15.81 -0.80 -6.17
N ASN A 363 16.00 0.41 -5.66
CA ASN A 363 15.63 1.63 -6.37
C ASN A 363 16.58 1.97 -7.54
N PRO A 364 16.21 1.73 -8.81
CA PRO A 364 17.09 1.96 -9.95
C PRO A 364 17.20 3.45 -10.35
N HIS A 365 16.33 4.30 -9.83
CA HIS A 365 16.25 5.72 -10.19
C HIS A 365 16.91 6.66 -9.17
N CYS A 366 17.51 6.09 -8.12
CA CYS A 366 18.28 6.86 -7.18
C CYS A 366 19.73 7.03 -7.67
N PRO A 367 20.34 8.19 -7.42
CA PRO A 367 21.74 8.40 -7.80
C PRO A 367 22.67 7.46 -7.03
N ASP A 368 23.85 7.21 -7.60
CA ASP A 368 24.88 6.40 -6.98
C ASP A 368 25.17 6.87 -5.55
N GLY A 369 25.35 5.92 -4.64
CA GLY A 369 25.57 6.19 -3.22
C GLY A 369 24.32 6.52 -2.39
N HIS A 370 23.16 6.70 -3.01
CA HIS A 370 21.90 6.82 -2.27
C HIS A 370 21.51 5.42 -1.72
N PRO A 371 21.09 5.32 -0.46
CA PRO A 371 20.59 4.05 0.07
C PRO A 371 19.40 3.52 -0.74
N THR A 372 19.38 2.21 -0.98
CA THR A 372 18.42 1.55 -1.88
C THR A 372 17.21 0.95 -1.18
N THR A 373 17.17 0.98 0.17
CA THR A 373 16.12 0.33 0.96
C THR A 373 15.46 1.29 1.96
N VAL A 374 14.16 1.07 2.22
CA VAL A 374 13.34 1.98 3.04
C VAL A 374 13.81 2.11 4.48
N ASP A 375 14.38 1.06 5.07
CA ASP A 375 14.95 1.13 6.43
C ASP A 375 16.13 2.10 6.53
N LYS A 376 16.88 2.28 5.44
CA LYS A 376 18.02 3.20 5.37
C LYS A 376 17.60 4.65 5.11
N TRP A 377 16.40 4.86 4.58
CA TRP A 377 15.86 6.21 4.39
C TRP A 377 15.31 6.80 5.69
N VAL A 378 14.99 5.96 6.68
CA VAL A 378 14.67 6.41 8.03
C VAL A 378 15.97 6.86 8.70
N ASN A 379 16.39 8.09 8.38
CA ASN A 379 17.69 8.65 8.78
C ASN A 379 17.56 9.92 9.64
N GLY A 380 16.35 10.21 10.14
CA GLY A 380 16.08 11.30 11.07
C GLY A 380 15.72 12.64 10.41
N GLN A 381 15.38 12.67 9.13
CA GLN A 381 14.87 13.86 8.47
C GLN A 381 13.55 14.32 9.10
N THR A 382 13.31 15.63 9.06
CA THR A 382 12.05 16.19 9.55
C THR A 382 10.91 15.90 8.57
N LEU A 383 9.81 15.36 9.08
CA LEU A 383 8.61 15.06 8.31
C LEU A 383 7.78 16.32 8.10
N THR A 384 7.72 16.79 6.86
CA THR A 384 6.86 17.90 6.42
C THR A 384 5.95 17.50 5.26
N ASN A 385 6.41 16.55 4.45
CA ASN A 385 5.67 15.87 3.40
C ASN A 385 5.87 14.35 3.61
N PRO A 386 5.13 13.73 4.53
CA PRO A 386 5.34 12.33 4.88
C PRO A 386 4.87 11.39 3.78
N VAL A 387 5.69 10.39 3.49
CA VAL A 387 5.33 9.21 2.71
C VAL A 387 5.16 8.04 3.67
N VAL A 388 4.07 7.31 3.53
CA VAL A 388 3.78 6.12 4.33
C VAL A 388 4.09 4.89 3.51
N TRP A 389 4.90 4.00 4.08
CA TRP A 389 5.20 2.69 3.55
C TRP A 389 4.58 1.66 4.48
N VAL A 390 3.78 0.75 3.92
CA VAL A 390 3.13 -0.31 4.68
C VAL A 390 3.65 -1.64 4.20
N ASN A 391 4.17 -2.45 5.11
CA ASN A 391 4.67 -3.80 4.85
C ASN A 391 3.64 -4.81 5.36
N ILE A 392 3.05 -5.56 4.45
CA ILE A 392 2.14 -6.66 4.76
C ILE A 392 2.80 -7.95 4.33
N GLY A 393 3.15 -8.80 5.29
CA GLY A 393 3.79 -10.08 5.04
C GLY A 393 2.86 -11.25 5.30
N PHE A 394 3.05 -12.33 4.57
CA PHE A 394 2.54 -13.64 4.94
C PHE A 394 3.56 -14.72 4.63
N HIS A 395 3.66 -15.71 5.51
CA HIS A 395 4.47 -16.89 5.31
C HIS A 395 3.59 -17.96 4.65
N HIS A 396 3.90 -18.28 3.41
CA HIS A 396 3.20 -19.30 2.65
C HIS A 396 3.85 -20.66 2.89
N ILE A 397 3.29 -21.42 3.82
CA ILE A 397 3.66 -22.83 4.03
C ILE A 397 2.85 -23.66 3.05
N ALA A 398 3.54 -24.35 2.14
CA ALA A 398 2.90 -25.14 1.09
C ALA A 398 2.05 -26.27 1.66
N ARG A 399 0.90 -26.55 1.01
CA ARG A 399 -0.10 -27.55 1.42
C ARG A 399 -0.79 -28.16 0.20
N ASP A 400 -1.57 -29.21 0.39
CA ASP A 400 -2.25 -29.93 -0.70
C ASP A 400 -3.18 -29.05 -1.54
N GLU A 401 -3.82 -28.05 -0.93
CA GLU A 401 -4.71 -27.12 -1.64
C GLU A 401 -3.95 -26.16 -2.57
N ASP A 402 -2.63 -26.07 -2.47
CA ASP A 402 -1.79 -25.22 -3.33
C ASP A 402 -1.43 -25.88 -4.67
N GLN A 403 -2.01 -27.06 -4.99
CA GLN A 403 -1.96 -27.59 -6.33
C GLN A 403 -2.60 -26.60 -7.32
N GLN A 404 -1.97 -26.43 -8.47
CA GLN A 404 -2.36 -25.38 -9.43
C GLN A 404 -3.75 -25.62 -10.05
N PRO A 405 -4.57 -24.54 -10.20
CA PRO A 405 -4.29 -23.20 -9.72
C PRO A 405 -4.46 -23.10 -8.20
N MET A 406 -3.54 -22.39 -7.54
CA MET A 406 -3.62 -22.17 -6.10
C MET A 406 -4.83 -21.32 -5.72
N PRO A 407 -5.48 -21.55 -4.57
CA PRO A 407 -6.42 -20.60 -3.99
C PRO A 407 -5.77 -19.22 -3.83
N VAL A 408 -6.56 -18.16 -3.96
CA VAL A 408 -6.02 -16.79 -3.78
C VAL A 408 -5.76 -16.54 -2.30
N HIS A 409 -4.50 -16.24 -1.96
CA HIS A 409 -4.07 -15.82 -0.63
C HIS A 409 -4.15 -14.30 -0.54
N TRP A 410 -5.16 -13.78 0.13
CA TRP A 410 -5.37 -12.33 0.26
C TRP A 410 -4.65 -11.75 1.47
N GLN A 411 -3.92 -10.66 1.23
CA GLN A 411 -3.30 -9.83 2.26
C GLN A 411 -3.58 -8.36 1.96
N GLY A 412 -3.77 -7.58 3.01
CA GLY A 412 -4.05 -6.16 2.82
C GLY A 412 -4.18 -5.38 4.12
N PHE A 413 -4.39 -4.10 3.96
CA PHE A 413 -4.64 -3.14 5.02
C PHE A 413 -5.64 -2.10 4.53
N SER A 414 -6.06 -1.21 5.41
CA SER A 414 -6.90 -0.08 5.02
C SER A 414 -6.42 1.23 5.61
N ILE A 415 -6.86 2.32 4.98
CA ILE A 415 -6.84 3.65 5.57
C ILE A 415 -8.30 4.10 5.72
N ALA A 416 -8.66 4.55 6.92
CA ALA A 416 -10.02 4.93 7.26
C ALA A 416 -10.12 6.43 7.57
N PRO A 417 -11.20 7.11 7.15
CA PRO A 417 -11.42 8.52 7.48
C PRO A 417 -11.48 8.72 8.99
N ARG A 418 -10.74 9.73 9.47
CA ARG A 418 -10.84 10.22 10.84
C ARG A 418 -10.96 11.74 10.81
N ASP A 419 -12.10 12.24 11.25
CA ASP A 419 -12.41 13.68 11.20
C ASP A 419 -12.41 14.26 9.75
N VAL A 420 -12.58 13.43 8.71
CA VAL A 420 -12.67 13.88 7.30
C VAL A 420 -13.97 14.63 7.08
N THR A 421 -15.05 14.11 7.61
CA THR A 421 -16.39 14.73 7.67
C THR A 421 -16.76 14.99 9.13
N ALA A 422 -17.74 15.89 9.36
CA ALA A 422 -18.22 16.20 10.70
C ALA A 422 -19.13 15.10 11.29
N MET A 423 -19.54 14.14 10.45
CA MET A 423 -20.36 12.99 10.84
C MET A 423 -20.16 11.86 9.83
N ASN A 424 -20.58 10.65 10.17
CA ASN A 424 -20.63 9.55 9.21
C ASN A 424 -21.51 9.95 8.01
N PRO A 425 -20.97 9.98 6.78
CA PRO A 425 -21.71 10.41 5.58
C PRO A 425 -22.89 9.49 5.24
N LEU A 426 -22.96 8.32 5.85
CA LEU A 426 -24.04 7.35 5.66
C LEU A 426 -25.14 7.49 6.70
N THR A 427 -24.95 8.32 7.75
CA THR A 427 -25.92 8.53 8.84
C THR A 427 -27.27 9.03 8.29
N PRO A 428 -28.39 8.42 8.70
CA PRO A 428 -29.72 8.94 8.41
C PRO A 428 -29.87 10.37 8.92
N LYS A 429 -30.58 11.22 8.15
CA LYS A 429 -30.72 12.64 8.48
C LYS A 429 -31.36 12.88 9.85
N GLU A 430 -32.30 12.03 10.23
CA GLU A 430 -33.02 12.09 11.51
C GLU A 430 -32.13 11.78 12.71
N LEU A 431 -30.99 11.12 12.51
CA LEU A 431 -30.01 10.82 13.57
C LEU A 431 -28.86 11.83 13.64
N ALA A 432 -28.92 12.88 12.81
CA ALA A 432 -27.86 13.89 12.82
C ALA A 432 -27.82 14.61 14.18
N GLY A 433 -26.69 14.52 14.87
CA GLY A 433 -26.50 15.18 16.18
C GLY A 433 -26.96 14.36 17.40
N THR A 434 -27.46 13.14 17.23
CA THR A 434 -27.95 12.31 18.35
C THR A 434 -26.88 11.33 18.89
N ASN A 435 -25.63 11.75 18.97
CA ASN A 435 -24.53 10.91 19.43
C ASN A 435 -24.73 10.36 20.86
N GLY A 436 -24.85 9.03 20.98
CA GLY A 436 -24.94 8.34 22.27
C GLY A 436 -26.23 8.61 23.06
N GLN A 437 -27.22 9.23 22.47
CA GLN A 437 -28.51 9.45 23.11
C GLN A 437 -29.42 8.24 22.88
N LEU A 438 -30.20 7.91 23.89
CA LEU A 438 -31.36 7.00 23.72
C LEU A 438 -32.41 7.73 22.88
N ASP A 439 -33.17 6.94 22.11
CA ASP A 439 -34.28 7.49 21.33
C ASP A 439 -35.41 7.89 22.28
N GLU A 440 -35.58 9.17 22.57
CA GLU A 440 -36.63 9.68 23.42
C GLU A 440 -38.00 9.73 22.67
N GLY A 441 -38.22 8.79 21.80
CA GLY A 441 -39.52 8.54 21.20
C GLY A 441 -39.87 9.54 20.09
N GLY A 442 -39.82 9.10 18.88
CA GLY A 442 -40.56 9.64 17.76
C GLY A 442 -41.80 8.80 17.50
#